data_5c70a4af7575b62bc01417b4b6970cd7
#
_entry.id   5c70a4af7575b62bc01417b4b6970cd7
#
_cell.length_a   1.000
_cell.length_b   1.000
_cell.length_c   1.000
_cell.angle_alpha   90.00
_cell.angle_beta   90.00
_cell.angle_gamma   90.00
#
_symmetry.space_group_name_H-M   'P 1'
#
loop_
_entity.id
_entity.type
_entity.pdbx_description
1 polymer ?
#
loop_
_entity_poly.entity_id
_entity_poly.type
_entity_poly.pdbx_seq_one_letter_code
_entity_poly.pdbx_strand_id
1 'polypeptide(L)'
;NILRYLADGRFRGRVLYPRVNDRESGELLRDVYQLTVEGIAGFMYPKSKKGEDIYFFGKLLETIEYEKGFPIGTFKIIPLIETTGAVMNIQEICNACPNRVTAVAFGCEDFVTDLGGKHDPEGQSIFTARAQIAMGAKACGVIPIDTVHIRVHDLEDLERNLILSKKLGFEGMLILNPKELPLCHRYYSPGEDEVAWAEEMLALAEEAEREGKGVALKDNKFIGPPMVKMAQAILDKHRMIPTKCKM
;
A
#
# COMPACT_ATOMS: atom_id res chain seq x y z
N ASN A 1 16.29 18.79 4.11
CA ASN A 1 15.11 19.08 4.95
C ASN A 1 14.62 17.85 5.74
N ILE A 2 14.53 16.63 5.14
CA ILE A 2 14.03 15.40 5.83
C ILE A 2 14.86 15.12 7.10
N LEU A 3 16.18 15.06 7.00
CA LEU A 3 17.08 14.77 8.12
C LEU A 3 16.92 15.78 9.27
N ARG A 4 16.78 17.09 8.95
CA ARG A 4 16.52 18.12 9.94
C ARG A 4 15.20 17.89 10.66
N TYR A 5 14.12 17.62 9.94
CA TYR A 5 12.81 17.36 10.56
C TYR A 5 12.77 16.06 11.36
N LEU A 6 13.57 15.06 10.94
CA LEU A 6 13.75 13.84 11.70
C LEU A 6 14.43 14.13 13.04
N ALA A 7 15.55 14.87 13.01
CA ALA A 7 16.26 15.30 14.21
C ALA A 7 15.40 16.18 15.14
N ASP A 8 14.58 17.07 14.58
CA ASP A 8 13.62 17.91 15.31
C ASP A 8 12.43 17.12 15.91
N GLY A 9 12.35 15.80 15.66
CA GLY A 9 11.27 14.94 16.15
C GLY A 9 9.90 15.21 15.52
N ARG A 10 9.82 15.96 14.40
CA ARG A 10 8.56 16.31 13.71
C ARG A 10 7.83 15.11 13.14
N PHE A 11 8.54 14.01 12.90
CA PHE A 11 7.98 12.76 12.37
C PHE A 11 7.72 11.70 13.44
N ARG A 12 7.77 12.07 14.73
CA ARG A 12 7.56 11.11 15.83
C ARG A 12 6.23 10.36 15.67
N GLY A 13 6.30 9.04 15.73
CA GLY A 13 5.15 8.15 15.55
C GLY A 13 4.66 8.02 14.11
N ARG A 14 5.45 8.45 13.12
CA ARG A 14 5.18 8.27 11.69
C ARG A 14 6.17 7.26 11.09
N VAL A 15 5.68 6.49 10.12
CA VAL A 15 6.51 5.57 9.33
C VAL A 15 6.93 6.32 8.06
N LEU A 16 8.23 6.43 7.83
CA LEU A 16 8.79 7.28 6.78
C LEU A 16 9.38 6.47 5.64
N TYR A 17 8.87 6.72 4.43
CA TYR A 17 9.37 6.21 3.16
C TYR A 17 9.64 7.39 2.20
N PRO A 18 10.79 8.05 2.29
CA PRO A 18 11.14 9.09 1.32
C PRO A 18 11.12 8.54 -0.10
N ARG A 19 10.53 9.31 -1.04
CA ARG A 19 10.70 9.03 -2.47
C ARG A 19 12.07 9.54 -2.89
N VAL A 20 12.90 8.66 -3.42
CA VAL A 20 14.23 8.98 -3.96
C VAL A 20 14.12 9.35 -5.44
N ASN A 21 15.17 9.93 -5.98
CA ASN A 21 15.29 10.14 -7.43
C ASN A 21 15.49 8.81 -8.15
N ASP A 22 15.14 8.74 -9.43
CA ASP A 22 15.37 7.56 -10.24
C ASP A 22 16.85 7.36 -10.59
N ARG A 23 17.19 6.18 -11.11
CA ARG A 23 18.55 5.79 -11.44
C ARG A 23 19.19 6.71 -12.50
N GLU A 24 18.39 7.17 -13.47
CA GLU A 24 18.87 7.96 -14.61
C GLU A 24 19.15 9.42 -14.23
N SER A 25 18.64 9.88 -13.09
CA SER A 25 18.89 11.23 -12.56
C SER A 25 20.35 11.47 -12.14
N GLY A 26 21.11 10.40 -11.84
CA GLY A 26 22.44 10.48 -11.24
C GLY A 26 22.45 10.81 -9.74
N GLU A 27 21.28 11.09 -9.12
CA GLU A 27 21.17 11.48 -7.71
C GLU A 27 20.77 10.30 -6.79
N LEU A 28 20.36 9.16 -7.33
CA LEU A 28 19.86 8.02 -6.57
C LEU A 28 20.80 7.59 -5.44
N LEU A 29 22.06 7.36 -5.74
CA LEU A 29 23.04 6.89 -4.75
C LEU A 29 23.18 7.88 -3.60
N ARG A 30 23.26 9.17 -3.91
CA ARG A 30 23.37 10.24 -2.93
C ARG A 30 22.15 10.29 -2.02
N ASP A 31 20.94 10.24 -2.59
CA ASP A 31 19.69 10.27 -1.84
C ASP A 31 19.61 9.09 -0.88
N VAL A 32 19.84 7.88 -1.39
CA VAL A 32 19.73 6.65 -0.59
C VAL A 32 20.79 6.64 0.50
N TYR A 33 22.05 6.97 0.16
CA TYR A 33 23.13 6.97 1.14
C TYR A 33 22.86 7.97 2.28
N GLN A 34 22.41 9.20 1.96
CA GLN A 34 22.13 10.20 2.97
C GLN A 34 20.93 9.85 3.86
N LEU A 35 19.89 9.23 3.28
CA LEU A 35 18.64 8.94 3.98
C LEU A 35 18.61 7.55 4.64
N THR A 36 19.62 6.71 4.46
CA THR A 36 19.78 5.44 5.19
C THR A 36 20.26 5.74 6.61
N VAL A 37 19.32 6.13 7.47
CA VAL A 37 19.53 6.53 8.87
C VAL A 37 18.40 6.00 9.75
N GLU A 38 18.63 5.94 11.06
CA GLU A 38 17.62 5.57 12.02
C GLU A 38 16.38 6.47 11.92
N GLY A 39 15.18 5.90 12.03
CA GLY A 39 13.90 6.60 11.88
C GLY A 39 13.33 6.60 10.45
N ILE A 40 14.08 6.15 9.46
CA ILE A 40 13.58 5.86 8.10
C ILE A 40 13.25 4.36 8.02
N ALA A 41 12.04 4.03 7.56
CA ALA A 41 11.60 2.64 7.42
C ALA A 41 11.99 2.00 6.08
N GLY A 42 12.18 2.83 5.07
CA GLY A 42 12.51 2.39 3.72
C GLY A 42 12.37 3.51 2.70
N PHE A 43 12.25 3.15 1.44
CA PHE A 43 12.22 4.11 0.35
C PHE A 43 11.10 3.81 -0.65
N MET A 44 10.48 4.87 -1.18
CA MET A 44 9.66 4.78 -2.36
C MET A 44 10.56 4.93 -3.59
N TYR A 45 10.59 3.89 -4.44
CA TYR A 45 11.45 3.82 -5.62
C TYR A 45 10.66 4.08 -6.90
N PRO A 46 10.94 5.18 -7.63
CA PRO A 46 10.19 5.57 -8.82
C PRO A 46 10.65 4.82 -10.07
N LYS A 47 9.85 4.90 -11.14
CA LYS A 47 10.15 4.48 -12.52
C LYS A 47 10.66 3.05 -12.69
N SER A 48 10.27 2.15 -11.79
CA SER A 48 10.52 0.74 -11.99
C SER A 48 9.71 0.23 -13.20
N LYS A 49 10.30 -0.61 -14.04
CA LYS A 49 9.66 -1.21 -15.22
C LYS A 49 9.54 -2.73 -15.10
N LYS A 50 10.43 -3.35 -14.34
CA LYS A 50 10.54 -4.80 -14.18
C LYS A 50 11.21 -5.18 -12.84
N GLY A 51 11.20 -6.45 -12.50
CA GLY A 51 11.78 -6.94 -11.25
C GLY A 51 13.28 -6.67 -11.09
N GLU A 52 14.01 -6.67 -12.20
CA GLU A 52 15.47 -6.35 -12.17
C GLU A 52 15.76 -4.95 -11.59
N ASP A 53 14.88 -3.98 -11.82
CA ASP A 53 15.06 -2.62 -11.27
C ASP A 53 14.97 -2.63 -9.75
N ILE A 54 14.01 -3.41 -9.21
CA ILE A 54 13.82 -3.57 -7.78
C ILE A 54 14.92 -4.44 -7.16
N TYR A 55 15.35 -5.48 -7.86
CA TYR A 55 16.49 -6.30 -7.43
C TYR A 55 17.77 -5.47 -7.31
N PHE A 56 18.07 -4.66 -8.33
CA PHE A 56 19.19 -3.70 -8.30
C PHE A 56 19.09 -2.78 -7.08
N PHE A 57 17.92 -2.16 -6.87
CA PHE A 57 17.75 -1.24 -5.76
C PHE A 57 17.88 -1.95 -4.40
N GLY A 58 17.36 -3.18 -4.29
CA GLY A 58 17.54 -4.02 -3.12
C GLY A 58 19.00 -4.33 -2.80
N LYS A 59 19.84 -4.58 -3.83
CA LYS A 59 21.28 -4.83 -3.66
C LYS A 59 22.05 -3.55 -3.32
N LEU A 60 21.61 -2.40 -3.83
CA LEU A 60 22.16 -1.10 -3.42
C LEU A 60 21.92 -0.85 -1.93
N LEU A 61 20.66 -1.09 -1.46
CA LEU A 61 20.33 -0.96 -0.04
C LEU A 61 21.15 -1.91 0.84
N GLU A 62 21.29 -3.17 0.44
CA GLU A 62 22.08 -4.18 1.14
C GLU A 62 23.54 -3.72 1.32
N THR A 63 24.13 -3.16 0.28
CA THR A 63 25.50 -2.63 0.32
C THR A 63 25.62 -1.47 1.31
N ILE A 64 24.67 -0.53 1.28
CA ILE A 64 24.70 0.64 2.16
C ILE A 64 24.38 0.25 3.62
N GLU A 65 23.45 -0.69 3.84
CA GLU A 65 23.16 -1.25 5.15
C GLU A 65 24.42 -1.87 5.77
N TYR A 66 25.13 -2.68 4.98
CA TYR A 66 26.38 -3.28 5.42
C TYR A 66 27.44 -2.25 5.80
N GLU A 67 27.65 -1.25 4.95
CA GLU A 67 28.63 -0.17 5.18
C GLU A 67 28.30 0.64 6.43
N LYS A 68 27.02 0.93 6.65
CA LYS A 68 26.54 1.75 7.78
C LYS A 68 26.26 0.95 9.06
N GLY A 69 26.45 -0.37 9.05
CA GLY A 69 26.24 -1.23 10.22
C GLY A 69 24.79 -1.50 10.57
N PHE A 70 23.85 -1.34 9.62
CA PHE A 70 22.46 -1.76 9.81
C PHE A 70 22.32 -3.27 9.49
N PRO A 71 21.39 -3.97 10.19
CA PRO A 71 21.02 -5.32 9.78
C PRO A 71 20.52 -5.35 8.34
N ILE A 72 20.94 -6.34 7.55
CA ILE A 72 20.49 -6.51 6.18
C ILE A 72 18.97 -6.71 6.12
N GLY A 73 18.29 -5.93 5.28
CA GLY A 73 16.82 -5.97 5.16
C GLY A 73 16.09 -4.99 6.08
N THR A 74 16.81 -4.12 6.79
CA THR A 74 16.22 -3.06 7.62
C THR A 74 15.34 -2.13 6.78
N PHE A 75 15.87 -1.59 5.68
CA PHE A 75 15.15 -0.64 4.84
C PHE A 75 14.28 -1.36 3.81
N LYS A 76 12.98 -1.05 3.83
CA LYS A 76 11.98 -1.63 2.94
C LYS A 76 11.85 -0.83 1.65
N ILE A 77 11.14 -1.39 0.69
CA ILE A 77 10.93 -0.79 -0.63
C ILE A 77 9.45 -0.68 -0.93
N ILE A 78 9.01 0.47 -1.40
CA ILE A 78 7.72 0.69 -2.03
C ILE A 78 7.98 1.07 -3.49
N PRO A 79 7.92 0.13 -4.45
CA PRO A 79 7.97 0.46 -5.86
C PRO A 79 6.80 1.36 -6.26
N LEU A 80 7.09 2.44 -6.99
CA LEU A 80 6.07 3.26 -7.62
C LEU A 80 5.78 2.69 -9.01
N ILE A 81 4.57 2.21 -9.21
CA ILE A 81 4.09 1.62 -10.46
C ILE A 81 3.50 2.74 -11.30
N GLU A 82 4.28 3.24 -12.24
CA GLU A 82 3.96 4.46 -13.00
C GLU A 82 4.33 4.35 -14.49
N THR A 83 4.54 3.12 -14.97
CA THR A 83 4.76 2.80 -16.38
C THR A 83 3.91 1.62 -16.81
N THR A 84 3.59 1.53 -18.09
CA THR A 84 2.91 0.38 -18.68
C THR A 84 3.68 -0.91 -18.45
N GLY A 85 5.02 -0.87 -18.58
CA GLY A 85 5.89 -1.99 -18.28
C GLY A 85 5.79 -2.44 -16.82
N ALA A 86 5.73 -1.52 -15.85
CA ALA A 86 5.58 -1.86 -14.43
C ALA A 86 4.24 -2.54 -14.15
N VAL A 87 3.14 -2.06 -14.75
CA VAL A 87 1.82 -2.67 -14.61
C VAL A 87 1.82 -4.10 -15.13
N MET A 88 2.43 -4.34 -16.30
CA MET A 88 2.50 -5.67 -16.90
C MET A 88 3.41 -6.63 -16.12
N ASN A 89 4.44 -6.13 -15.44
CA ASN A 89 5.42 -6.90 -14.67
C ASN A 89 5.18 -6.84 -13.15
N ILE A 90 3.97 -6.51 -12.72
CA ILE A 90 3.65 -6.26 -11.30
C ILE A 90 4.08 -7.42 -10.37
N GLN A 91 3.86 -8.67 -10.75
CA GLN A 91 4.22 -9.82 -9.93
C GLN A 91 5.74 -10.00 -9.85
N GLU A 92 6.45 -9.78 -10.94
CA GLU A 92 7.92 -9.81 -10.97
C GLU A 92 8.50 -8.74 -10.04
N ILE A 93 7.97 -7.51 -10.11
CA ILE A 93 8.35 -6.39 -9.24
C ILE A 93 8.12 -6.73 -7.76
N CYS A 94 6.93 -7.24 -7.41
CA CYS A 94 6.59 -7.60 -6.03
C CYS A 94 7.49 -8.69 -5.46
N ASN A 95 7.93 -9.64 -6.28
CA ASN A 95 8.75 -10.79 -5.86
C ASN A 95 10.26 -10.57 -6.01
N ALA A 96 10.71 -9.43 -6.57
CA ALA A 96 12.12 -9.21 -6.90
C ALA A 96 13.04 -9.16 -5.68
N CYS A 97 12.54 -8.67 -4.54
CA CYS A 97 13.27 -8.64 -3.27
C CYS A 97 12.36 -9.15 -2.14
N PRO A 98 12.29 -10.47 -1.92
CA PRO A 98 11.51 -11.06 -0.84
C PRO A 98 11.84 -10.41 0.51
N ASN A 99 10.81 -10.12 1.31
CA ASN A 99 10.89 -9.43 2.60
C ASN A 99 11.31 -7.94 2.57
N ARG A 100 11.61 -7.36 1.40
CA ARG A 100 11.87 -5.91 1.28
C ARG A 100 10.70 -5.15 0.67
N VAL A 101 10.05 -5.69 -0.38
CA VAL A 101 8.87 -5.07 -0.98
C VAL A 101 7.67 -5.29 -0.05
N THR A 102 7.23 -4.24 0.62
CA THR A 102 6.11 -4.30 1.59
C THR A 102 4.81 -3.75 1.03
N ALA A 103 4.91 -2.83 0.09
CA ALA A 103 3.78 -2.24 -0.62
C ALA A 103 4.21 -1.87 -2.03
N VAL A 104 3.24 -1.63 -2.90
CA VAL A 104 3.41 -0.94 -4.19
C VAL A 104 2.45 0.23 -4.24
N ALA A 105 2.86 1.34 -4.86
CA ALA A 105 2.01 2.51 -5.02
C ALA A 105 1.79 2.81 -6.51
N PHE A 106 0.59 3.23 -6.89
CA PHE A 106 0.28 3.57 -8.27
C PHE A 106 0.51 5.05 -8.54
N GLY A 107 1.25 5.37 -9.60
CA GLY A 107 1.50 6.73 -10.10
C GLY A 107 0.76 6.96 -11.41
N CYS A 108 -0.50 7.42 -11.37
CA CYS A 108 -1.36 7.49 -12.55
C CYS A 108 -0.92 8.53 -13.57
N GLU A 109 -0.31 9.64 -13.15
CA GLU A 109 0.09 10.74 -14.05
C GLU A 109 1.17 10.27 -15.04
N ASP A 110 2.25 9.71 -14.50
CA ASP A 110 3.33 9.18 -15.32
C ASP A 110 2.86 7.95 -16.13
N PHE A 111 1.99 7.10 -15.54
CA PHE A 111 1.41 5.96 -16.24
C PHE A 111 0.60 6.37 -17.47
N VAL A 112 -0.29 7.37 -17.34
CA VAL A 112 -1.11 7.85 -18.48
C VAL A 112 -0.23 8.47 -19.55
N THR A 113 0.83 9.16 -19.15
CA THR A 113 1.83 9.71 -20.07
C THR A 113 2.58 8.59 -20.81
N ASP A 114 3.06 7.58 -20.10
CA ASP A 114 3.77 6.41 -20.68
C ASP A 114 2.85 5.59 -21.61
N LEU A 115 1.58 5.48 -21.25
CA LEU A 115 0.54 4.82 -22.08
C LEU A 115 0.25 5.60 -23.38
N GLY A 116 0.56 6.90 -23.44
CA GLY A 116 0.14 7.80 -24.51
C GLY A 116 -1.36 8.09 -24.50
N GLY A 117 -2.00 7.91 -23.34
CA GLY A 117 -3.42 8.10 -23.12
C GLY A 117 -3.78 9.51 -22.65
N LYS A 118 -5.00 9.65 -22.15
CA LYS A 118 -5.50 10.87 -21.52
C LYS A 118 -6.32 10.50 -20.29
N HIS A 119 -6.27 11.33 -19.26
CA HIS A 119 -7.20 11.22 -18.14
C HIS A 119 -8.62 11.51 -18.60
N ASP A 120 -9.55 10.76 -18.03
CA ASP A 120 -10.99 10.97 -18.21
C ASP A 120 -11.65 11.17 -16.84
N PRO A 121 -12.79 11.89 -16.79
CA PRO A 121 -13.49 12.20 -15.54
C PRO A 121 -13.96 10.96 -14.77
N GLU A 122 -14.26 9.88 -15.48
CA GLU A 122 -14.76 8.63 -14.93
C GLU A 122 -13.66 7.67 -14.49
N GLY A 123 -12.38 7.99 -14.81
CA GLY A 123 -11.21 7.18 -14.46
C GLY A 123 -11.10 5.86 -15.24
N GLN A 124 -11.75 5.74 -16.39
CA GLN A 124 -11.75 4.51 -17.20
C GLN A 124 -10.36 4.23 -17.77
N SER A 125 -9.62 5.28 -18.14
CA SER A 125 -8.26 5.19 -18.69
C SER A 125 -7.27 4.48 -17.76
N ILE A 126 -7.49 4.54 -16.44
CA ILE A 126 -6.62 3.94 -15.44
C ILE A 126 -7.24 2.73 -14.73
N PHE A 127 -8.53 2.43 -14.98
CA PHE A 127 -9.27 1.38 -14.26
C PHE A 127 -8.60 0.01 -14.37
N THR A 128 -8.24 -0.40 -15.60
CA THR A 128 -7.61 -1.71 -15.85
C THR A 128 -6.25 -1.81 -15.14
N ALA A 129 -5.44 -0.74 -15.20
CA ALA A 129 -4.16 -0.70 -14.50
C ALA A 129 -4.34 -0.80 -12.98
N ARG A 130 -5.29 -0.06 -12.40
CA ARG A 130 -5.63 -0.15 -10.97
C ARG A 130 -6.00 -1.58 -10.57
N ALA A 131 -6.90 -2.21 -11.31
CA ALA A 131 -7.34 -3.59 -11.04
C ALA A 131 -6.17 -4.58 -11.13
N GLN A 132 -5.32 -4.45 -12.14
CA GLN A 132 -4.16 -5.33 -12.34
C GLN A 132 -3.12 -5.16 -11.25
N ILE A 133 -2.81 -3.93 -10.84
CA ILE A 133 -1.89 -3.63 -9.73
C ILE A 133 -2.41 -4.22 -8.42
N ALA A 134 -3.68 -3.99 -8.09
CA ALA A 134 -4.28 -4.51 -6.87
C ALA A 134 -4.25 -6.04 -6.82
N MET A 135 -4.68 -6.72 -7.90
CA MET A 135 -4.65 -8.18 -7.98
C MET A 135 -3.23 -8.73 -7.93
N GLY A 136 -2.30 -8.14 -8.69
CA GLY A 136 -0.91 -8.62 -8.74
C GLY A 136 -0.19 -8.47 -7.40
N ALA A 137 -0.35 -7.33 -6.72
CA ALA A 137 0.19 -7.09 -5.40
C ALA A 137 -0.38 -8.08 -4.35
N LYS A 138 -1.71 -8.26 -4.34
CA LYS A 138 -2.38 -9.21 -3.44
C LYS A 138 -1.95 -10.66 -3.68
N ALA A 139 -1.74 -11.06 -4.92
CA ALA A 139 -1.25 -12.39 -5.26
C ALA A 139 0.16 -12.67 -4.68
N CYS A 140 0.95 -11.61 -4.46
CA CYS A 140 2.29 -11.68 -3.86
C CYS A 140 2.30 -11.36 -2.35
N GLY A 141 1.16 -11.12 -1.71
CA GLY A 141 1.08 -10.72 -0.30
C GLY A 141 1.62 -9.30 -0.03
N VAL A 142 1.66 -8.43 -1.06
CA VAL A 142 2.14 -7.05 -0.99
C VAL A 142 0.96 -6.09 -0.90
N ILE A 143 1.09 -5.02 -0.13
CA ILE A 143 0.03 -4.03 0.07
C ILE A 143 -0.09 -3.12 -1.15
N PRO A 144 -1.25 -3.06 -1.85
CA PRO A 144 -1.47 -2.08 -2.90
C PRO A 144 -1.92 -0.73 -2.31
N ILE A 145 -1.23 0.34 -2.72
CA ILE A 145 -1.56 1.73 -2.42
C ILE A 145 -2.01 2.38 -3.72
N ASP A 146 -3.20 2.96 -3.71
CA ASP A 146 -3.77 3.58 -4.90
C ASP A 146 -3.14 4.94 -5.20
N THR A 147 -3.48 5.46 -6.37
CA THR A 147 -2.94 6.71 -6.92
C THR A 147 -3.48 7.94 -6.20
N VAL A 148 -2.86 9.08 -6.47
CA VAL A 148 -3.36 10.40 -6.05
C VAL A 148 -4.70 10.73 -6.71
N HIS A 149 -5.49 11.55 -6.02
CA HIS A 149 -6.68 12.18 -6.58
C HIS A 149 -6.29 13.52 -7.22
N ILE A 150 -6.38 13.62 -8.55
CA ILE A 150 -5.88 14.77 -9.29
C ILE A 150 -6.76 16.03 -9.15
N ARG A 151 -8.05 15.87 -8.83
CA ARG A 151 -8.98 16.99 -8.58
C ARG A 151 -8.95 17.41 -7.11
N VAL A 152 -7.81 17.92 -6.67
CA VAL A 152 -7.40 18.15 -5.26
C VAL A 152 -8.45 18.82 -4.36
N HIS A 153 -9.43 19.54 -4.92
CA HIS A 153 -10.46 20.27 -4.16
C HIS A 153 -11.85 19.62 -4.25
N ASP A 154 -12.01 18.58 -5.06
CA ASP A 154 -13.28 17.87 -5.26
C ASP A 154 -13.36 16.65 -4.33
N LEU A 155 -13.83 16.89 -3.09
CA LEU A 155 -13.95 15.85 -2.10
C LEU A 155 -15.06 14.82 -2.41
N GLU A 156 -16.09 15.21 -3.19
CA GLU A 156 -17.13 14.28 -3.62
C GLU A 156 -16.60 13.29 -4.66
N ASP A 157 -15.78 13.79 -5.58
CA ASP A 157 -15.10 12.94 -6.55
C ASP A 157 -14.06 12.02 -5.86
N LEU A 158 -13.31 12.56 -4.89
CA LEU A 158 -12.42 11.76 -4.05
C LEU A 158 -13.18 10.61 -3.36
N GLU A 159 -14.36 10.89 -2.79
CA GLU A 159 -15.16 9.87 -2.11
C GLU A 159 -15.58 8.75 -3.07
N ARG A 160 -16.03 9.08 -4.28
CA ARG A 160 -16.33 8.08 -5.33
C ARG A 160 -15.09 7.23 -5.67
N ASN A 161 -13.94 7.87 -5.79
CA ASN A 161 -12.67 7.18 -6.06
C ASN A 161 -12.23 6.27 -4.90
N LEU A 162 -12.43 6.68 -3.64
CA LEU A 162 -12.13 5.87 -2.45
C LEU A 162 -13.01 4.62 -2.37
N ILE A 163 -14.31 4.77 -2.69
CA ILE A 163 -15.25 3.64 -2.76
C ILE A 163 -14.77 2.62 -3.82
N LEU A 164 -14.40 3.09 -5.01
CA LEU A 164 -13.87 2.23 -6.07
C LEU A 164 -12.55 1.58 -5.65
N SER A 165 -11.63 2.35 -5.09
CA SER A 165 -10.33 1.89 -4.60
C SER A 165 -10.48 0.74 -3.60
N LYS A 166 -11.34 0.91 -2.59
CA LYS A 166 -11.62 -0.14 -1.61
C LYS A 166 -12.23 -1.39 -2.26
N LYS A 167 -13.15 -1.23 -3.22
CA LYS A 167 -13.74 -2.35 -3.99
C LYS A 167 -12.72 -3.11 -4.83
N LEU A 168 -11.70 -2.42 -5.36
CA LEU A 168 -10.59 -3.04 -6.11
C LEU A 168 -9.57 -3.74 -5.20
N GLY A 169 -9.62 -3.54 -3.89
CA GLY A 169 -8.75 -4.19 -2.92
C GLY A 169 -7.52 -3.38 -2.51
N PHE A 170 -7.46 -2.09 -2.84
CA PHE A 170 -6.44 -1.21 -2.29
C PHE A 170 -6.60 -1.00 -0.79
N GLU A 171 -5.48 -0.80 -0.09
CA GLU A 171 -5.45 -0.63 1.36
C GLU A 171 -5.01 0.77 1.80
N GLY A 172 -4.73 1.64 0.87
CA GLY A 172 -4.33 3.02 1.06
C GLY A 172 -4.37 3.78 -0.26
N MET A 173 -4.08 5.07 -0.20
CA MET A 173 -4.04 5.98 -1.34
C MET A 173 -2.93 7.01 -1.12
N LEU A 174 -2.24 7.38 -2.19
CA LEU A 174 -1.40 8.57 -2.19
C LEU A 174 -2.27 9.81 -2.15
N ILE A 175 -1.85 10.86 -1.44
CA ILE A 175 -2.60 12.11 -1.33
C ILE A 175 -1.74 13.31 -1.74
N LEU A 176 -2.37 14.32 -2.31
CA LEU A 176 -1.75 15.59 -2.68
C LEU A 176 -2.06 16.69 -1.66
N ASN A 177 -3.20 16.61 -0.97
CA ASN A 177 -3.67 17.65 -0.07
C ASN A 177 -3.98 17.08 1.32
N PRO A 178 -3.49 17.68 2.42
CA PRO A 178 -3.84 17.26 3.78
C PRO A 178 -5.34 17.21 4.08
N LYS A 179 -6.18 17.97 3.35
CA LYS A 179 -7.65 17.93 3.50
C LYS A 179 -8.27 16.60 3.08
N GLU A 180 -7.57 15.79 2.29
CA GLU A 180 -7.98 14.45 1.86
C GLU A 180 -7.82 13.40 2.99
N LEU A 181 -6.93 13.66 3.96
CA LEU A 181 -6.59 12.72 5.03
C LEU A 181 -7.79 12.20 5.83
N PRO A 182 -8.73 13.04 6.32
CA PRO A 182 -9.85 12.54 7.12
C PRO A 182 -10.71 11.55 6.32
N LEU A 183 -10.94 11.85 5.03
CA LEU A 183 -11.75 11.01 4.16
C LEU A 183 -11.04 9.68 3.86
N CYS A 184 -9.74 9.72 3.52
CA CYS A 184 -8.92 8.54 3.31
C CYS A 184 -8.89 7.64 4.55
N HIS A 185 -8.69 8.21 5.74
CA HIS A 185 -8.70 7.45 7.00
C HIS A 185 -10.06 6.77 7.22
N ARG A 186 -11.17 7.48 6.99
CA ARG A 186 -12.52 6.93 7.13
C ARG A 186 -12.75 5.72 6.24
N TYR A 187 -12.30 5.76 4.98
CA TYR A 187 -12.53 4.67 4.02
C TYR A 187 -11.58 3.50 4.18
N TYR A 188 -10.31 3.75 4.52
CA TYR A 188 -9.33 2.67 4.69
C TYR A 188 -9.25 2.09 6.10
N SER A 189 -9.91 2.69 7.08
CA SER A 189 -10.10 2.10 8.41
C SER A 189 -11.35 1.22 8.44
N PRO A 190 -11.35 0.09 9.14
CA PRO A 190 -12.57 -0.68 9.38
C PRO A 190 -13.60 0.17 10.14
N GLY A 191 -14.83 0.24 9.62
CA GLY A 191 -15.96 0.87 10.30
C GLY A 191 -16.47 0.02 11.46
N GLU A 192 -17.27 0.62 12.35
CA GLU A 192 -17.87 -0.10 13.50
C GLU A 192 -18.73 -1.28 13.05
N ASP A 193 -19.50 -1.11 11.96
CA ASP A 193 -20.32 -2.18 11.38
C ASP A 193 -19.46 -3.33 10.82
N GLU A 194 -18.31 -3.01 10.19
CA GLU A 194 -17.39 -4.02 9.68
C GLU A 194 -16.73 -4.81 10.83
N VAL A 195 -16.39 -4.11 11.92
CA VAL A 195 -15.81 -4.73 13.13
C VAL A 195 -16.85 -5.63 13.81
N ALA A 196 -18.08 -5.13 14.05
CA ALA A 196 -19.15 -5.92 14.64
C ALA A 196 -19.48 -7.16 13.80
N TRP A 197 -19.55 -7.01 12.48
CA TRP A 197 -19.73 -8.13 11.57
C TRP A 197 -18.59 -9.16 11.69
N ALA A 198 -17.33 -8.69 11.76
CA ALA A 198 -16.17 -9.57 11.86
C ALA A 198 -16.15 -10.35 13.18
N GLU A 199 -16.45 -9.70 14.30
CA GLU A 199 -16.57 -10.35 15.61
C GLU A 199 -17.66 -11.44 15.60
N GLU A 200 -18.81 -11.14 15.02
CA GLU A 200 -19.90 -12.11 14.91
C GLU A 200 -19.52 -13.32 14.03
N MET A 201 -18.86 -13.09 12.88
CA MET A 201 -18.44 -14.19 12.00
C MET A 201 -17.45 -15.13 12.67
N LEU A 202 -16.52 -14.60 13.47
CA LEU A 202 -15.59 -15.43 14.23
C LEU A 202 -16.28 -16.20 15.33
N ALA A 203 -17.18 -15.57 16.07
CA ALA A 203 -17.95 -16.24 17.12
C ALA A 203 -18.78 -17.43 16.59
N LEU A 204 -19.47 -17.24 15.46
CA LEU A 204 -20.24 -18.30 14.80
C LEU A 204 -19.38 -19.44 14.27
N ALA A 205 -18.17 -19.12 13.75
CA ALA A 205 -17.24 -20.13 13.30
C ALA A 205 -16.70 -20.97 14.48
N GLU A 206 -16.34 -20.34 15.59
CA GLU A 206 -15.90 -21.02 16.82
C GLU A 206 -16.99 -21.90 17.43
N GLU A 207 -18.25 -21.47 17.39
CA GLU A 207 -19.38 -22.26 17.87
C GLU A 207 -19.58 -23.51 17.00
N ALA A 208 -19.55 -23.35 15.67
CA ALA A 208 -19.66 -24.47 14.74
C ALA A 208 -18.54 -25.50 14.93
N GLU A 209 -17.30 -25.03 15.15
CA GLU A 209 -16.15 -25.91 15.42
C GLU A 209 -16.33 -26.68 16.73
N ARG A 210 -16.82 -26.04 17.81
CA ARG A 210 -17.14 -26.70 19.08
C ARG A 210 -18.23 -27.77 18.96
N GLU A 211 -19.19 -27.56 18.06
CA GLU A 211 -20.25 -28.52 17.75
C GLU A 211 -19.83 -29.63 16.76
N GLY A 212 -18.58 -29.62 16.29
CA GLY A 212 -18.08 -30.57 15.29
C GLY A 212 -18.67 -30.35 13.90
N LYS A 213 -19.25 -29.19 13.64
CA LYS A 213 -19.79 -28.80 12.34
C LYS A 213 -18.67 -28.07 11.56
N GLY A 214 -18.34 -28.56 10.39
CA GLY A 214 -17.29 -27.95 9.57
C GLY A 214 -17.62 -26.56 9.02
N VAL A 215 -18.86 -26.06 9.25
CA VAL A 215 -19.37 -24.77 8.76
C VAL A 215 -20.47 -24.25 9.65
N ALA A 216 -20.58 -22.93 9.77
CA ALA A 216 -21.70 -22.24 10.38
C ALA A 216 -22.70 -21.75 9.33
N LEU A 217 -23.95 -21.56 9.73
CA LEU A 217 -25.01 -20.96 8.92
C LEU A 217 -25.58 -19.75 9.66
N LYS A 218 -25.70 -18.62 8.96
CA LYS A 218 -26.42 -17.44 9.43
C LYS A 218 -27.31 -16.92 8.32
N ASP A 219 -28.60 -16.71 8.60
CA ASP A 219 -29.59 -16.17 7.66
C ASP A 219 -29.57 -16.90 6.30
N ASN A 220 -29.50 -18.23 6.31
CA ASN A 220 -29.32 -19.08 5.14
C ASN A 220 -28.03 -18.83 4.32
N LYS A 221 -27.06 -18.11 4.89
CA LYS A 221 -25.76 -17.92 4.28
C LYS A 221 -24.71 -18.81 4.94
N PHE A 222 -23.92 -19.41 4.11
CA PHE A 222 -22.81 -20.26 4.49
C PHE A 222 -21.62 -19.42 5.01
N ILE A 223 -21.16 -19.69 6.23
CA ILE A 223 -19.96 -19.10 6.82
C ILE A 223 -18.85 -20.14 6.71
N GLY A 224 -17.98 -19.93 5.74
CA GLY A 224 -16.84 -20.81 5.47
C GLY A 224 -15.49 -20.15 5.72
N PRO A 225 -14.39 -20.88 5.55
CA PRO A 225 -13.03 -20.40 5.81
C PRO A 225 -12.67 -19.06 5.15
N PRO A 226 -13.13 -18.72 3.94
CA PRO A 226 -12.85 -17.42 3.34
C PRO A 226 -13.45 -16.24 4.13
N MET A 227 -14.67 -16.40 4.69
CA MET A 227 -15.32 -15.36 5.51
C MET A 227 -14.60 -15.19 6.84
N VAL A 228 -14.19 -16.29 7.47
CA VAL A 228 -13.40 -16.29 8.71
C VAL A 228 -12.08 -15.55 8.50
N LYS A 229 -11.39 -15.85 7.41
CA LYS A 229 -10.13 -15.16 7.05
C LYS A 229 -10.34 -13.65 6.82
N MET A 230 -11.44 -13.28 6.17
CA MET A 230 -11.78 -11.87 5.96
C MET A 230 -12.10 -11.17 7.28
N ALA A 231 -12.87 -11.80 8.16
CA ALA A 231 -13.21 -11.27 9.48
C ALA A 231 -11.94 -11.06 10.34
N GLN A 232 -11.04 -12.04 10.36
CA GLN A 232 -9.76 -11.92 11.07
C GLN A 232 -8.93 -10.74 10.55
N ALA A 233 -8.82 -10.56 9.22
CA ALA A 233 -8.08 -9.46 8.62
C ALA A 233 -8.66 -8.08 9.00
N ILE A 234 -9.99 -7.96 9.10
CA ILE A 234 -10.67 -6.73 9.55
C ILE A 234 -10.28 -6.41 11.00
N LEU A 235 -10.36 -7.40 11.91
CA LEU A 235 -10.02 -7.19 13.32
C LEU A 235 -8.54 -6.90 13.53
N ASP A 236 -7.65 -7.57 12.79
CA ASP A 236 -6.22 -7.30 12.87
C ASP A 236 -5.91 -5.87 12.43
N LYS A 237 -6.53 -5.41 11.34
CA LYS A 237 -6.42 -4.03 10.89
C LYS A 237 -6.98 -3.03 11.92
N HIS A 238 -8.11 -3.35 12.53
CA HIS A 238 -8.72 -2.50 13.58
C HIS A 238 -7.81 -2.35 14.81
N ARG A 239 -7.12 -3.43 15.21
CA ARG A 239 -6.17 -3.43 16.34
C ARG A 239 -4.93 -2.58 16.07
N MET A 240 -4.50 -2.47 14.81
CA MET A 240 -3.34 -1.65 14.41
C MET A 240 -3.62 -0.15 14.45
N ILE A 241 -4.89 0.28 14.43
CA ILE A 241 -5.25 1.69 14.42
C ILE A 241 -5.16 2.25 15.84
N PRO A 242 -4.30 3.28 16.09
CA PRO A 242 -4.19 3.90 17.39
C PRO A 242 -5.53 4.45 17.88
N THR A 243 -5.84 4.28 19.16
CA THR A 243 -7.11 4.71 19.79
C THR A 243 -7.43 6.20 19.54
N LYS A 244 -6.41 7.04 19.34
CA LYS A 244 -6.56 8.47 19.01
C LYS A 244 -7.04 8.76 17.57
N CYS A 245 -7.05 7.76 16.69
CA CYS A 245 -7.53 7.87 15.31
C CYS A 245 -8.89 7.18 15.11
N LYS A 246 -9.47 6.63 16.19
CA LYS A 246 -10.81 6.01 16.17
C LYS A 246 -11.85 7.09 16.46
N MET A 247 -12.03 8.03 15.53
CA MET A 247 -13.13 9.00 15.56
C MET A 247 -13.91 8.92 14.26
#